data_48aeb23affd9aae28b8952fe77bce2c5
#
_entry.id   48aeb23affd9aae28b8952fe77bce2c5
#
_cell.length_a   1.000
_cell.length_b   1.000
_cell.length_c   1.000
_cell.angle_alpha   90.00
_cell.angle_beta   90.00
_cell.angle_gamma   90.00
#
_symmetry.space_group_name_H-M   'P 1'
#
loop_
_entity.id
_entity.type
_entity.pdbx_description
1 polymer ?
#
loop_
_entity_poly.entity_id
_entity_poly.type
_entity_poly.pdbx_seq_one_letter_code
_entity_poly.pdbx_strand_id
1 'polypeptide(L)'
;VNDLSEDVQCSLNSNSSGCNKTSCITSSIENGMNAINNGNFAHMNTYDCDTFGDTGRCLSIGGRSINVNNPKSEINGLVLVYGKKYSSNFRWGTFVHSNVSYNTSANLKLTNKTPLLGFYGVWNENDDHTGLQFKIGNSYEATNAKITRPLVGVSDQAEGNTSLKYNKVILELRNNKKISDKFILSPYFATLYSQKHQKGYTETGIDLPITYNNIIDTSITAITGIKFKKEISLKNNFYGTIGIEHDISHNISALSPTGVSGLTTVDLTQNHRATRPVISLGLDHKIFKNQMLRIKGQYQELSYGKMNETNLYLSYNYMF
;
A
#
# COMPACT_ATOMS: atom_id res chain seq x y z
N VAL A 1 -3.51 -3.15 44.73
CA VAL A 1 -3.33 -3.12 43.28
C VAL A 1 -2.08 -3.95 43.01
N ASN A 2 -2.26 -5.25 42.91
CA ASN A 2 -1.15 -6.15 42.87
C ASN A 2 -0.96 -6.71 41.48
N ASP A 3 0.26 -6.56 41.03
CA ASP A 3 1.02 -7.49 40.23
C ASP A 3 0.23 -8.58 39.54
N LEU A 4 -0.04 -8.30 38.34
CA LEU A 4 -0.26 -9.34 37.37
C LEU A 4 1.12 -9.79 36.91
N SER A 5 1.41 -11.07 37.18
CA SER A 5 2.66 -11.72 36.85
C SER A 5 3.17 -11.37 35.45
N GLU A 6 4.43 -11.04 35.36
CA GLU A 6 5.12 -10.42 34.24
C GLU A 6 5.22 -11.25 32.95
N ASP A 7 4.74 -12.50 32.92
CA ASP A 7 5.11 -13.43 31.85
C ASP A 7 3.97 -13.96 30.99
N VAL A 8 2.89 -13.24 30.89
CA VAL A 8 1.85 -13.67 29.95
C VAL A 8 1.95 -12.87 28.67
N GLN A 9 2.52 -13.49 27.66
CA GLN A 9 2.45 -12.98 26.29
C GLN A 9 1.00 -12.68 25.91
N CYS A 10 0.70 -11.43 25.61
CA CYS A 10 -0.53 -11.04 24.98
C CYS A 10 -0.63 -11.77 23.65
N SER A 11 -1.38 -12.88 23.66
CA SER A 11 -1.80 -13.46 22.41
C SER A 11 -2.67 -12.43 21.67
N LEU A 12 -2.62 -12.44 20.35
CA LEU A 12 -3.43 -11.58 19.46
C LEU A 12 -4.95 -11.68 19.69
N ASN A 13 -5.38 -12.55 20.59
CA ASN A 13 -6.75 -12.70 21.06
C ASN A 13 -6.91 -12.01 22.40
N SER A 14 -7.68 -10.96 22.43
CA SER A 14 -8.05 -10.12 23.56
C SER A 14 -8.68 -10.83 24.77
N ASN A 15 -8.76 -12.16 24.77
CA ASN A 15 -9.45 -12.96 25.79
C ASN A 15 -8.53 -13.75 26.74
N SER A 16 -7.23 -13.54 26.70
CA SER A 16 -6.34 -14.22 27.66
C SER A 16 -6.35 -13.51 29.00
N SER A 17 -6.87 -14.18 30.01
CA SER A 17 -7.01 -13.73 31.40
C SER A 17 -5.66 -13.53 32.17
N GLY A 18 -4.57 -13.33 31.48
CA GLY A 18 -3.24 -13.28 32.10
C GLY A 18 -2.28 -12.27 31.50
N CYS A 19 -2.75 -11.38 30.67
CA CYS A 19 -1.88 -10.40 30.01
C CYS A 19 -1.56 -9.22 30.92
N ASN A 20 -0.27 -8.85 31.02
CA ASN A 20 0.11 -7.58 31.63
C ASN A 20 -0.56 -6.45 30.83
N LYS A 21 -1.38 -5.64 31.50
CA LYS A 21 -2.23 -4.59 30.95
C LYS A 21 -1.50 -3.69 29.95
N THR A 22 -0.27 -3.37 30.25
CA THR A 22 0.58 -2.49 29.45
C THR A 22 1.09 -3.15 28.17
N SER A 23 1.55 -4.38 28.23
CA SER A 23 2.07 -5.11 27.05
C SER A 23 0.96 -5.48 26.07
N CYS A 24 -0.24 -5.77 26.55
CA CYS A 24 -1.41 -6.02 25.71
C CYS A 24 -1.89 -4.76 24.98
N ILE A 25 -1.89 -3.62 25.68
CA ILE A 25 -2.22 -2.32 25.08
C ILE A 25 -1.23 -2.01 23.96
N THR A 26 0.06 -2.16 24.26
CA THR A 26 1.14 -1.86 23.32
C THR A 26 1.08 -2.74 22.08
N SER A 27 0.94 -4.06 22.24
CA SER A 27 0.86 -4.98 21.08
C SER A 27 -0.44 -4.80 20.28
N SER A 28 -1.55 -4.45 20.90
CA SER A 28 -2.78 -4.13 20.19
C SER A 28 -2.64 -2.87 19.32
N ILE A 29 -1.94 -1.85 19.83
CA ILE A 29 -1.65 -0.61 19.09
C ILE A 29 -0.65 -0.87 17.98
N GLU A 30 0.42 -1.59 18.24
CA GLU A 30 1.42 -1.99 17.25
C GLU A 30 0.78 -2.73 16.08
N ASN A 31 -0.06 -3.71 16.35
CA ASN A 31 -0.78 -4.47 15.32
C ASN A 31 -1.76 -3.58 14.54
N GLY A 32 -2.46 -2.68 15.22
CA GLY A 32 -3.32 -1.69 14.58
C GLY A 32 -2.54 -0.77 13.63
N MET A 33 -1.39 -0.29 14.08
CA MET A 33 -0.50 0.57 13.28
C MET A 33 0.08 -0.18 12.09
N ASN A 34 0.50 -1.42 12.27
CA ASN A 34 1.03 -2.24 11.18
C ASN A 34 -0.06 -2.51 10.13
N ALA A 35 -1.31 -2.75 10.54
CA ALA A 35 -2.44 -2.90 9.62
C ALA A 35 -2.71 -1.62 8.83
N ILE A 36 -2.69 -0.44 9.48
CA ILE A 36 -2.82 0.85 8.82
C ILE A 36 -1.69 1.06 7.82
N ASN A 37 -0.47 0.82 8.27
CA ASN A 37 0.72 1.06 7.48
C ASN A 37 0.78 0.21 6.22
N ASN A 38 0.22 -0.99 6.23
CA ASN A 38 0.32 -1.91 5.12
C ASN A 38 -0.93 -1.96 4.24
N GLY A 39 -2.12 -1.71 4.80
CA GLY A 39 -3.38 -1.81 4.05
C GLY A 39 -3.63 -0.69 3.03
N ASN A 40 -3.05 0.48 3.20
CA ASN A 40 -3.30 1.64 2.31
C ASN A 40 -2.31 1.76 1.15
N PHE A 41 -1.28 0.91 1.08
CA PHE A 41 -0.21 1.08 0.09
C PHE A 41 -0.39 0.22 -1.15
N ALA A 42 -1.34 0.62 -1.93
CA ALA A 42 -1.43 0.19 -3.29
C ALA A 42 -0.15 0.52 -4.08
N HIS A 43 0.38 -0.47 -4.78
CA HIS A 43 1.48 -0.23 -5.69
C HIS A 43 1.09 0.79 -6.74
N MET A 44 1.87 1.85 -6.85
CA MET A 44 1.69 2.90 -7.86
C MET A 44 1.75 2.35 -9.29
N ASN A 45 2.39 1.19 -9.48
CA ASN A 45 2.45 0.49 -10.77
C ASN A 45 1.08 0.02 -11.29
N THR A 46 0.03 0.11 -10.46
CA THR A 46 -1.31 -0.33 -10.83
C THR A 46 -2.07 0.73 -11.61
N TYR A 47 -1.67 1.99 -11.50
CA TYR A 47 -2.46 3.13 -11.98
C TYR A 47 -1.71 3.91 -13.05
N ASP A 48 -1.72 3.40 -14.27
CA ASP A 48 -1.28 4.14 -15.44
C ASP A 48 -2.11 3.75 -16.68
N CYS A 49 -2.24 4.70 -17.58
CA CYS A 49 -2.66 4.44 -18.95
C CYS A 49 -1.42 4.18 -19.80
N ASP A 50 -1.41 3.07 -20.51
CA ASP A 50 -0.34 2.66 -21.42
C ASP A 50 -0.82 2.52 -22.88
N THR A 51 -2.13 2.67 -23.11
CA THR A 51 -2.76 2.58 -24.42
C THR A 51 -3.60 3.84 -24.65
N PHE A 52 -3.49 4.43 -25.83
CA PHE A 52 -4.09 5.71 -26.19
C PHE A 52 -4.83 5.60 -27.51
N GLY A 53 -5.86 6.43 -27.70
CA GLY A 53 -6.57 6.58 -28.96
C GLY A 53 -5.97 7.64 -29.88
N ASP A 54 -6.71 8.03 -30.89
CA ASP A 54 -6.24 8.93 -31.95
C ASP A 54 -5.93 10.35 -31.44
N THR A 55 -6.57 10.81 -30.33
CA THR A 55 -6.28 12.10 -29.69
C THR A 55 -5.17 12.03 -28.64
N GLY A 56 -4.59 10.84 -28.43
CA GLY A 56 -3.54 10.62 -27.43
C GLY A 56 -4.01 10.70 -25.98
N ARG A 57 -5.28 10.42 -25.71
CA ARG A 57 -5.88 10.45 -24.38
C ARG A 57 -6.39 9.07 -23.97
N CYS A 58 -6.38 8.81 -22.67
CA CYS A 58 -6.91 7.61 -22.07
C CYS A 58 -7.61 7.97 -20.76
N LEU A 59 -8.76 7.35 -20.51
CA LEU A 59 -9.48 7.38 -19.24
C LEU A 59 -9.70 5.96 -18.78
N SER A 60 -9.31 5.64 -17.56
CA SER A 60 -9.51 4.33 -16.94
C SER A 60 -10.35 4.48 -15.67
N ILE A 61 -11.41 3.70 -15.57
CA ILE A 61 -12.26 3.59 -14.37
C ILE A 61 -12.18 2.16 -13.90
N GLY A 62 -11.88 1.95 -12.61
CA GLY A 62 -11.72 0.60 -12.09
C GLY A 62 -12.15 0.44 -10.64
N GLY A 63 -12.35 -0.82 -10.26
CA GLY A 63 -12.50 -1.27 -8.89
C GLY A 63 -11.23 -1.98 -8.42
N ARG A 64 -10.95 -1.86 -7.14
CA ARG A 64 -9.82 -2.50 -6.49
C ARG A 64 -10.24 -3.15 -5.19
N SER A 65 -9.75 -4.36 -4.94
CA SER A 65 -9.89 -5.08 -3.68
C SER A 65 -8.52 -5.48 -3.16
N ILE A 66 -8.21 -5.08 -1.94
CA ILE A 66 -6.97 -5.41 -1.24
C ILE A 66 -7.32 -6.25 -0.03
N ASN A 67 -6.67 -7.39 0.11
CA ASN A 67 -6.76 -8.24 1.28
C ASN A 67 -5.38 -8.35 1.91
N VAL A 68 -5.28 -8.02 3.19
CA VAL A 68 -4.08 -8.18 4.01
C VAL A 68 -4.36 -9.26 5.05
N ASN A 69 -3.39 -10.15 5.26
CA ASN A 69 -3.42 -11.13 6.34
C ASN A 69 -2.57 -10.65 7.52
N ASN A 70 -3.00 -10.98 8.75
CA ASN A 70 -2.26 -10.76 10.00
C ASN A 70 -1.86 -9.31 10.33
N PRO A 71 -2.77 -8.47 10.82
CA PRO A 71 -4.18 -8.74 11.04
C PRO A 71 -4.98 -8.67 9.76
N LYS A 72 -6.08 -9.42 9.70
CA LYS A 72 -6.94 -9.44 8.52
C LYS A 72 -7.57 -8.06 8.31
N SER A 73 -7.37 -7.50 7.12
CA SER A 73 -8.06 -6.30 6.68
C SER A 73 -8.44 -6.43 5.20
N GLU A 74 -9.55 -5.80 4.84
CA GLU A 74 -10.07 -5.76 3.49
C GLU A 74 -10.41 -4.32 3.13
N ILE A 75 -9.90 -3.87 1.98
CA ILE A 75 -10.10 -2.52 1.47
C ILE A 75 -10.62 -2.63 0.05
N ASN A 76 -11.80 -2.08 -0.19
CA ASN A 76 -12.37 -1.99 -1.53
C ASN A 76 -12.44 -0.52 -1.94
N GLY A 77 -12.02 -0.21 -3.16
CA GLY A 77 -11.95 1.16 -3.63
C GLY A 77 -12.23 1.31 -5.11
N LEU A 78 -12.48 2.55 -5.50
CA LEU A 78 -12.63 2.98 -6.88
C LEU A 78 -11.37 3.73 -7.31
N VAL A 79 -10.92 3.48 -8.52
CA VAL A 79 -9.75 4.10 -9.14
C VAL A 79 -10.16 4.78 -10.43
N LEU A 80 -9.77 6.03 -10.57
CA LEU A 80 -9.90 6.81 -11.80
C LEU A 80 -8.50 7.21 -12.27
N VAL A 81 -8.15 6.93 -13.51
CA VAL A 81 -6.87 7.30 -14.10
C VAL A 81 -7.10 8.08 -15.38
N TYR A 82 -6.45 9.22 -15.50
CA TYR A 82 -6.37 9.97 -16.74
C TYR A 82 -4.94 9.97 -17.26
N GLY A 83 -4.76 9.71 -18.54
CA GLY A 83 -3.47 9.75 -19.22
C GLY A 83 -3.50 10.55 -20.50
N LYS A 84 -2.38 11.20 -20.81
CA LYS A 84 -2.16 11.94 -22.05
C LYS A 84 -0.79 11.59 -22.64
N LYS A 85 -0.79 11.17 -23.90
CA LYS A 85 0.41 11.05 -24.72
C LYS A 85 0.76 12.44 -25.25
N TYR A 86 1.88 12.99 -24.85
CA TYR A 86 2.35 14.31 -25.28
C TYR A 86 3.14 14.22 -26.59
N SER A 87 3.96 13.17 -26.71
CA SER A 87 4.72 12.86 -27.92
C SER A 87 4.73 11.33 -28.13
N SER A 88 5.37 10.86 -29.20
CA SER A 88 5.59 9.42 -29.41
C SER A 88 6.30 8.75 -28.21
N ASN A 89 7.22 9.48 -27.58
CA ASN A 89 8.11 8.97 -26.54
C ASN A 89 7.70 9.35 -25.12
N PHE A 90 6.80 10.33 -24.94
CA PHE A 90 6.45 10.82 -23.60
C PHE A 90 4.94 10.83 -23.35
N ARG A 91 4.56 10.24 -22.23
CA ARG A 91 3.20 10.30 -21.69
C ARG A 91 3.20 10.62 -20.20
N TRP A 92 2.13 11.23 -19.74
CA TRP A 92 1.91 11.52 -18.33
C TRP A 92 0.46 11.31 -17.95
N GLY A 93 0.16 11.30 -16.69
CA GLY A 93 -1.20 11.20 -16.22
C GLY A 93 -1.32 11.40 -14.72
N THR A 94 -2.58 11.42 -14.29
CA THR A 94 -2.97 11.54 -12.90
C THR A 94 -3.93 10.43 -12.52
N PHE A 95 -4.01 10.11 -11.26
CA PHE A 95 -4.98 9.14 -10.76
C PHE A 95 -5.53 9.55 -9.40
N VAL A 96 -6.74 9.08 -9.15
CA VAL A 96 -7.44 9.22 -7.88
C VAL A 96 -7.88 7.82 -7.44
N HIS A 97 -7.60 7.46 -6.20
CA HIS A 97 -8.12 6.23 -5.60
C HIS A 97 -8.90 6.58 -4.33
N SER A 98 -10.16 6.17 -4.28
CA SER A 98 -11.06 6.41 -3.14
C SER A 98 -11.51 5.08 -2.54
N ASN A 99 -11.27 4.89 -1.25
CA ASN A 99 -11.74 3.73 -0.51
C ASN A 99 -13.27 3.82 -0.33
N VAL A 100 -14.00 2.81 -0.80
CA VAL A 100 -15.47 2.71 -0.68
C VAL A 100 -15.83 1.95 0.59
N SER A 101 -15.14 0.85 0.85
CA SER A 101 -15.26 0.09 2.08
C SER A 101 -13.90 -0.22 2.66
N TYR A 102 -13.83 -0.18 3.99
CA TYR A 102 -12.62 -0.42 4.74
C TYR A 102 -12.99 -1.25 5.97
N ASN A 103 -12.63 -2.51 5.95
CA ASN A 103 -12.85 -3.43 7.06
C ASN A 103 -11.49 -3.78 7.65
N THR A 104 -11.15 -3.08 8.74
CA THR A 104 -9.92 -3.32 9.50
C THR A 104 -10.17 -4.14 10.74
N SER A 105 -9.09 -4.48 11.43
CA SER A 105 -9.17 -4.96 12.82
C SER A 105 -10.03 -4.00 13.66
N ALA A 106 -10.76 -4.53 14.62
CA ALA A 106 -11.79 -3.83 15.40
C ALA A 106 -11.35 -2.50 16.06
N ASN A 107 -10.03 -2.25 16.11
CA ASN A 107 -9.43 -1.16 16.86
C ASN A 107 -9.13 0.08 16.02
N LEU A 108 -9.38 0.05 14.71
CA LEU A 108 -9.10 1.16 13.80
C LEU A 108 -10.30 1.48 12.91
N LYS A 109 -10.71 2.73 12.88
CA LYS A 109 -11.75 3.22 11.98
C LYS A 109 -11.28 4.50 11.28
N LEU A 110 -11.28 4.51 9.96
CA LEU A 110 -11.07 5.74 9.20
C LEU A 110 -12.31 6.64 9.35
N THR A 111 -12.11 7.90 9.71
CA THR A 111 -13.17 8.87 10.00
C THR A 111 -13.48 9.78 8.82
N ASN A 112 -12.56 9.92 7.88
CA ASN A 112 -12.80 10.57 6.60
C ASN A 112 -12.30 9.68 5.45
N LYS A 113 -12.88 9.86 4.27
CA LYS A 113 -12.53 9.13 3.05
C LYS A 113 -11.80 10.05 2.07
N THR A 114 -10.73 10.69 2.52
CA THR A 114 -9.90 11.50 1.63
C THR A 114 -9.27 10.59 0.58
N PRO A 115 -9.45 10.89 -0.72
CA PRO A 115 -8.87 10.06 -1.75
C PRO A 115 -7.36 10.19 -1.80
N LEU A 116 -6.68 9.09 -2.16
CA LEU A 116 -5.30 9.11 -2.59
C LEU A 116 -5.22 9.76 -3.96
N LEU A 117 -4.34 10.72 -4.11
CA LEU A 117 -4.05 11.42 -5.36
C LEU A 117 -2.66 11.02 -5.84
N GLY A 118 -2.50 10.90 -7.14
CA GLY A 118 -1.20 10.59 -7.70
C GLY A 118 -1.02 11.09 -9.12
N PHE A 119 0.23 11.06 -9.51
CA PHE A 119 0.69 11.52 -10.81
C PHE A 119 1.76 10.55 -11.31
N TYR A 120 1.88 10.40 -12.62
CA TYR A 120 2.96 9.65 -13.26
C TYR A 120 3.42 10.30 -14.55
N GLY A 121 4.69 10.07 -14.88
CA GLY A 121 5.29 10.38 -16.18
C GLY A 121 6.09 9.19 -16.68
N VAL A 122 6.04 8.94 -17.98
CA VAL A 122 6.76 7.84 -18.64
C VAL A 122 7.41 8.33 -19.91
N TRP A 123 8.70 8.11 -20.03
CA TRP A 123 9.48 8.33 -21.23
C TRP A 123 9.95 6.98 -21.80
N ASN A 124 9.88 6.86 -23.12
CA ASN A 124 10.38 5.70 -23.87
C ASN A 124 11.47 6.13 -24.84
N GLU A 125 12.48 5.32 -25.01
CA GLU A 125 13.53 5.54 -25.98
C GLU A 125 12.99 5.48 -27.41
N ASN A 126 12.23 4.44 -27.73
CA ASN A 126 11.68 4.17 -29.06
C ASN A 126 10.16 4.35 -29.09
N ASP A 127 9.65 4.77 -30.24
CA ASP A 127 8.23 5.02 -30.48
C ASP A 127 7.34 3.78 -30.39
N ASP A 128 7.93 2.60 -30.66
CA ASP A 128 7.28 1.29 -30.53
C ASP A 128 7.34 0.74 -29.09
N HIS A 129 7.80 1.58 -28.15
CA HIS A 129 7.99 1.24 -26.73
C HIS A 129 9.03 0.13 -26.45
N THR A 130 9.86 -0.24 -27.41
CA THR A 130 11.06 -1.05 -27.19
C THR A 130 12.19 -0.20 -26.65
N GLY A 131 13.28 -0.83 -26.19
CA GLY A 131 14.44 -0.13 -25.60
C GLY A 131 14.20 0.34 -24.18
N LEU A 132 14.87 1.41 -23.79
CA LEU A 132 14.79 1.94 -22.44
C LEU A 132 13.47 2.66 -22.19
N GLN A 133 12.93 2.45 -21.02
CA GLN A 133 11.79 3.22 -20.50
C GLN A 133 12.11 3.71 -19.10
N PHE A 134 11.90 4.99 -18.89
CA PHE A 134 11.96 5.63 -17.57
C PHE A 134 10.55 6.01 -17.11
N LYS A 135 10.21 5.67 -15.87
CA LYS A 135 8.95 6.05 -15.24
C LYS A 135 9.21 6.74 -13.91
N ILE A 136 8.52 7.85 -13.70
CA ILE A 136 8.40 8.51 -12.40
C ILE A 136 6.94 8.47 -11.97
N GLY A 137 6.68 8.31 -10.69
CA GLY A 137 5.35 8.40 -10.13
C GLY A 137 5.39 8.90 -8.69
N ASN A 138 4.31 9.57 -8.30
CA ASN A 138 4.10 10.03 -6.93
C ASN A 138 2.67 9.75 -6.51
N SER A 139 2.45 9.49 -5.23
CA SER A 139 1.11 9.47 -4.63
C SER A 139 1.13 10.06 -3.23
N TYR A 140 0.03 10.70 -2.87
CA TYR A 140 -0.19 11.32 -1.60
C TYR A 140 -1.60 11.06 -1.08
N GLU A 141 -1.72 10.74 0.22
CA GLU A 141 -2.98 10.61 0.93
C GLU A 141 -2.85 11.22 2.32
N ALA A 142 -3.92 11.89 2.78
CA ALA A 142 -4.05 12.34 4.16
C ALA A 142 -5.44 11.96 4.66
N THR A 143 -5.53 11.18 5.71
CA THR A 143 -6.79 10.70 6.26
C THR A 143 -6.80 10.82 7.78
N ASN A 144 -7.99 10.84 8.39
CA ASN A 144 -8.14 10.80 9.83
C ASN A 144 -8.61 9.43 10.27
N ALA A 145 -8.15 9.00 11.43
CA ALA A 145 -8.48 7.72 12.00
C ALA A 145 -8.86 7.86 13.47
N LYS A 146 -9.83 7.05 13.88
CA LYS A 146 -10.17 6.79 15.26
C LYS A 146 -9.56 5.46 15.66
N ILE A 147 -8.79 5.46 16.73
CA ILE A 147 -8.17 4.27 17.31
C ILE A 147 -8.93 3.95 18.59
N THR A 148 -9.32 2.71 18.75
CA THR A 148 -10.01 2.23 19.95
C THR A 148 -9.09 1.24 20.66
N ARG A 149 -8.72 1.54 21.90
CA ARG A 149 -8.06 0.58 22.76
C ARG A 149 -9.13 -0.30 23.41
N PRO A 150 -9.12 -1.62 23.18
CA PRO A 150 -10.11 -2.51 23.79
C PRO A 150 -9.95 -2.57 25.30
N LEU A 151 -10.98 -3.01 25.98
CA LEU A 151 -10.94 -3.41 27.38
C LEU A 151 -9.82 -4.45 27.58
N VAL A 152 -8.96 -4.20 28.55
CA VAL A 152 -7.94 -5.15 28.98
C VAL A 152 -8.03 -5.33 30.50
N GLY A 153 -8.49 -6.49 30.94
CA GLY A 153 -8.77 -6.74 32.35
C GLY A 153 -9.87 -5.81 32.90
N VAL A 154 -9.54 -5.01 33.90
CA VAL A 154 -10.45 -4.02 34.52
C VAL A 154 -10.29 -2.61 33.95
N SER A 155 -9.56 -2.43 32.83
CA SER A 155 -9.41 -1.11 32.22
C SER A 155 -10.57 -0.78 31.33
N ASP A 156 -10.99 0.48 31.34
CA ASP A 156 -12.00 0.97 30.42
C ASP A 156 -11.53 0.99 28.98
N GLN A 157 -12.48 0.92 28.07
CA GLN A 157 -12.25 1.14 26.66
C GLN A 157 -11.92 2.61 26.44
N ALA A 158 -10.83 2.89 25.71
CA ALA A 158 -10.39 4.24 25.39
C ALA A 158 -10.46 4.48 23.88
N GLU A 159 -10.61 5.74 23.52
CA GLU A 159 -10.66 6.17 22.13
C GLU A 159 -9.66 7.31 21.90
N GLY A 160 -9.04 7.33 20.72
CA GLY A 160 -8.17 8.42 20.32
C GLY A 160 -8.36 8.77 18.86
N ASN A 161 -8.14 10.03 18.51
CA ASN A 161 -8.21 10.53 17.15
C ASN A 161 -6.81 10.94 16.66
N THR A 162 -6.45 10.46 15.48
CA THR A 162 -5.17 10.78 14.85
C THR A 162 -5.34 11.10 13.38
N SER A 163 -4.34 11.71 12.78
CA SER A 163 -4.23 11.87 11.33
C SER A 163 -3.09 11.04 10.78
N LEU A 164 -3.33 10.45 9.62
CA LEU A 164 -2.40 9.62 8.88
C LEU A 164 -2.06 10.32 7.57
N LYS A 165 -0.77 10.46 7.27
CA LYS A 165 -0.30 11.04 6.01
C LYS A 165 0.66 10.07 5.35
N TYR A 166 0.51 9.91 4.05
CA TYR A 166 1.28 8.99 3.24
C TYR A 166 1.83 9.71 2.03
N ASN A 167 3.10 9.51 1.76
CA ASN A 167 3.76 10.01 0.57
C ASN A 167 4.63 8.91 -0.03
N LYS A 168 4.51 8.70 -1.35
CA LYS A 168 5.35 7.75 -2.09
C LYS A 168 5.87 8.37 -3.37
N VAL A 169 7.11 8.09 -3.69
CA VAL A 169 7.74 8.42 -4.98
C VAL A 169 8.41 7.18 -5.52
N ILE A 170 8.15 6.83 -6.77
CA ILE A 170 8.82 5.74 -7.48
C ILE A 170 9.55 6.26 -8.70
N LEU A 171 10.77 5.77 -8.88
CA LEU A 171 11.58 5.92 -10.09
C LEU A 171 11.85 4.51 -10.63
N GLU A 172 11.47 4.26 -11.87
CA GLU A 172 11.67 2.95 -12.51
C GLU A 172 12.39 3.10 -13.83
N LEU A 173 13.42 2.31 -14.03
CA LEU A 173 14.11 2.12 -15.31
C LEU A 173 13.89 0.69 -15.77
N ARG A 174 13.46 0.49 -17.01
CA ARG A 174 13.34 -0.85 -17.61
C ARG A 174 13.82 -0.86 -19.04
N ASN A 175 14.23 -2.03 -19.51
CA ASN A 175 14.62 -2.26 -20.89
C ASN A 175 13.63 -3.23 -21.55
N ASN A 176 12.81 -2.73 -22.46
CA ASN A 176 11.80 -3.51 -23.15
C ASN A 176 12.41 -4.23 -24.35
N LYS A 177 12.71 -5.52 -24.21
CA LYS A 177 13.29 -6.35 -25.26
C LYS A 177 12.21 -7.13 -25.98
N LYS A 178 12.06 -6.93 -27.29
CA LYS A 178 11.19 -7.71 -28.15
C LYS A 178 11.87 -9.06 -28.42
N ILE A 179 11.39 -10.12 -27.78
CA ILE A 179 11.90 -11.49 -27.96
C ILE A 179 11.29 -12.13 -29.20
N SER A 180 10.02 -11.81 -29.47
CA SER A 180 9.33 -12.15 -30.71
C SER A 180 8.27 -11.09 -30.99
N ASP A 181 7.58 -11.16 -32.15
CA ASP A 181 6.55 -10.19 -32.50
C ASP A 181 5.40 -10.13 -31.49
N LYS A 182 5.20 -11.19 -30.73
CA LYS A 182 4.12 -11.33 -29.74
C LYS A 182 4.62 -11.36 -28.30
N PHE A 183 5.91 -11.24 -28.05
CA PHE A 183 6.47 -11.39 -26.70
C PHE A 183 7.53 -10.35 -26.39
N ILE A 184 7.29 -9.55 -25.36
CA ILE A 184 8.22 -8.57 -24.80
C ILE A 184 8.62 -9.02 -23.42
N LEU A 185 9.93 -9.00 -23.14
CA LEU A 185 10.54 -9.23 -21.85
C LEU A 185 11.25 -7.95 -21.39
N SER A 186 11.01 -7.53 -20.15
CA SER A 186 11.48 -6.24 -19.66
C SER A 186 12.12 -6.39 -18.28
N PRO A 187 13.43 -6.65 -18.19
CA PRO A 187 14.16 -6.48 -16.94
C PRO A 187 14.01 -5.04 -16.45
N TYR A 188 13.84 -4.85 -15.14
CA TYR A 188 13.65 -3.53 -14.56
C TYR A 188 14.35 -3.40 -13.22
N PHE A 189 14.66 -2.16 -12.90
CA PHE A 189 15.10 -1.70 -11.59
C PHE A 189 14.26 -0.48 -11.20
N ALA A 190 13.86 -0.40 -9.94
CA ALA A 190 13.15 0.76 -9.42
C ALA A 190 13.64 1.11 -8.02
N THR A 191 13.49 2.38 -7.67
CA THR A 191 13.66 2.88 -6.31
C THR A 191 12.33 3.47 -5.84
N LEU A 192 11.88 3.04 -4.67
CA LEU A 192 10.68 3.53 -4.03
C LEU A 192 11.06 4.26 -2.74
N TYR A 193 10.75 5.54 -2.66
CA TYR A 193 10.74 6.29 -1.41
C TYR A 193 9.32 6.23 -0.83
N SER A 194 9.20 5.91 0.45
CA SER A 194 7.92 5.88 1.16
C SER A 194 8.06 6.57 2.51
N GLN A 195 7.13 7.47 2.82
CA GLN A 195 7.02 8.11 4.13
C GLN A 195 5.59 8.01 4.63
N LYS A 196 5.45 7.54 5.85
CA LYS A 196 4.21 7.44 6.58
C LYS A 196 4.34 8.26 7.85
N HIS A 197 3.34 9.06 8.17
CA HIS A 197 3.30 9.87 9.36
C HIS A 197 1.96 9.70 10.06
N GLN A 198 1.98 9.18 11.26
CA GLN A 198 0.85 9.18 12.19
C GLN A 198 1.08 10.28 13.23
N LYS A 199 0.14 11.21 13.33
CA LYS A 199 0.18 12.25 14.37
C LYS A 199 -0.05 11.61 15.74
N GLY A 200 0.69 12.08 16.75
CA GLY A 200 0.44 11.70 18.14
C GLY A 200 -0.96 12.10 18.60
N TYR A 201 -1.48 11.41 19.58
CA TYR A 201 -2.81 11.67 20.13
C TYR A 201 -2.87 11.29 21.61
N THR A 202 -3.85 11.83 22.31
CA THR A 202 -4.20 11.45 23.68
C THR A 202 -5.55 10.75 23.67
N GLU A 203 -5.67 9.69 24.44
CA GLU A 203 -6.93 8.98 24.65
C GLU A 203 -7.96 9.88 25.34
N THR A 204 -9.22 9.60 25.10
CA THR A 204 -10.38 10.28 25.70
C THR A 204 -11.40 9.25 26.20
N GLY A 205 -12.28 9.70 27.11
CA GLY A 205 -13.34 8.85 27.64
C GLY A 205 -12.93 7.95 28.79
N ILE A 206 -11.75 8.20 29.39
CA ILE A 206 -11.24 7.45 30.56
C ILE A 206 -10.54 8.39 31.55
N ASP A 207 -10.43 7.96 32.81
CA ASP A 207 -9.80 8.75 33.89
C ASP A 207 -8.29 8.82 33.79
N LEU A 208 -7.63 7.80 33.21
CA LEU A 208 -6.19 7.72 33.04
C LEU A 208 -5.82 7.58 31.54
N PRO A 209 -5.87 8.70 30.77
CA PRO A 209 -5.62 8.67 29.35
C PRO A 209 -4.13 8.44 29.05
N ILE A 210 -3.86 7.62 28.04
CA ILE A 210 -2.52 7.43 27.48
C ILE A 210 -2.32 8.42 26.34
N THR A 211 -1.15 9.07 26.35
CA THR A 211 -0.71 9.94 25.25
C THR A 211 0.36 9.22 24.42
N TYR A 212 0.15 9.19 23.12
CA TYR A 212 1.04 8.57 22.14
C TYR A 212 1.78 9.63 21.33
N ASN A 213 3.07 9.41 21.11
CA ASN A 213 3.90 10.30 20.30
C ASN A 213 3.60 10.17 18.79
N ASN A 214 4.15 11.10 18.02
CA ASN A 214 4.15 10.97 16.55
C ASN A 214 4.97 9.74 16.13
N ILE A 215 4.48 9.02 15.12
CA ILE A 215 5.23 7.95 14.47
C ILE A 215 5.52 8.34 13.03
N ILE A 216 6.79 8.33 12.68
CA ILE A 216 7.26 8.56 11.32
C ILE A 216 7.99 7.29 10.88
N ASP A 217 7.51 6.70 9.78
CA ASP A 217 8.11 5.53 9.14
C ASP A 217 8.57 5.95 7.74
N THR A 218 9.86 5.86 7.48
CA THR A 218 10.47 6.24 6.20
C THR A 218 11.31 5.09 5.67
N SER A 219 11.11 4.75 4.40
CA SER A 219 11.90 3.73 3.72
C SER A 219 12.36 4.15 2.34
N ILE A 220 13.52 3.64 1.93
CA ILE A 220 14.04 3.64 0.57
C ILE A 220 14.19 2.17 0.18
N THR A 221 13.40 1.73 -0.79
CA THR A 221 13.33 0.34 -1.24
C THR A 221 13.85 0.23 -2.66
N ALA A 222 14.84 -0.63 -2.91
CA ALA A 222 15.22 -1.05 -4.25
C ALA A 222 14.29 -2.18 -4.69
N ILE A 223 13.88 -2.15 -5.96
CA ILE A 223 13.05 -3.18 -6.56
C ILE A 223 13.72 -3.64 -7.84
N THR A 224 13.89 -4.93 -8.00
CA THR A 224 14.44 -5.51 -9.24
C THR A 224 13.62 -6.70 -9.67
N GLY A 225 13.58 -6.96 -10.98
CA GLY A 225 12.83 -8.09 -11.48
C GLY A 225 12.64 -8.07 -12.98
N ILE A 226 11.68 -8.84 -13.43
CA ILE A 226 11.34 -9.00 -14.84
C ILE A 226 9.84 -8.78 -15.01
N LYS A 227 9.48 -7.95 -15.98
CA LYS A 227 8.13 -7.81 -16.51
C LYS A 227 8.05 -8.52 -17.84
N PHE A 228 6.90 -9.08 -18.16
CA PHE A 228 6.66 -9.67 -19.47
C PHE A 228 5.28 -9.26 -19.99
N LYS A 229 5.15 -9.21 -21.31
CA LYS A 229 3.88 -9.03 -22.01
C LYS A 229 3.85 -9.96 -23.23
N LYS A 230 2.80 -10.76 -23.32
CA LYS A 230 2.56 -11.70 -24.44
C LYS A 230 1.22 -11.42 -25.08
N GLU A 231 1.22 -11.17 -26.38
CA GLU A 231 0.02 -11.16 -27.18
C GLU A 231 -0.44 -12.61 -27.42
N ILE A 232 -1.59 -12.97 -26.84
CA ILE A 232 -2.20 -14.30 -27.02
C ILE A 232 -3.06 -14.30 -28.30
N SER A 233 -3.74 -13.17 -28.55
CA SER A 233 -4.54 -12.95 -29.74
C SER A 233 -4.61 -11.44 -30.03
N LEU A 234 -5.16 -11.06 -31.19
CA LEU A 234 -5.36 -9.64 -31.55
C LEU A 234 -6.15 -8.83 -30.50
N LYS A 235 -6.93 -9.51 -29.66
CA LYS A 235 -7.74 -8.90 -28.61
C LYS A 235 -7.19 -9.10 -27.20
N ASN A 236 -6.29 -10.06 -26.97
CA ASN A 236 -5.87 -10.47 -25.63
C ASN A 236 -4.37 -10.37 -25.46
N ASN A 237 -3.96 -9.64 -24.41
CA ASN A 237 -2.58 -9.58 -23.94
C ASN A 237 -2.51 -10.13 -22.52
N PHE A 238 -1.62 -11.08 -22.30
CA PHE A 238 -1.24 -11.56 -20.97
C PHE A 238 0.05 -10.87 -20.52
N TYR A 239 0.10 -10.42 -19.30
CA TYR A 239 1.30 -9.75 -18.79
C TYR A 239 1.52 -10.08 -17.30
N GLY A 240 2.72 -9.86 -16.83
CA GLY A 240 3.04 -10.08 -15.43
C GLY A 240 4.36 -9.48 -15.02
N THR A 241 4.61 -9.58 -13.73
CA THR A 241 5.85 -9.13 -13.08
C THR A 241 6.25 -10.15 -12.03
N ILE A 242 7.53 -10.46 -11.98
CA ILE A 242 8.17 -11.19 -10.89
C ILE A 242 9.35 -10.35 -10.44
N GLY A 243 9.42 -10.07 -9.16
CA GLY A 243 10.47 -9.21 -8.62
C GLY A 243 10.72 -9.41 -7.14
N ILE A 244 11.74 -8.74 -6.67
CA ILE A 244 12.16 -8.69 -5.28
C ILE A 244 12.29 -7.22 -4.89
N GLU A 245 11.73 -6.87 -3.75
CA GLU A 245 11.92 -5.60 -3.06
C GLU A 245 12.94 -5.78 -1.95
N HIS A 246 13.83 -4.80 -1.78
CA HIS A 246 14.81 -4.77 -0.70
C HIS A 246 14.93 -3.36 -0.13
N ASP A 247 14.66 -3.21 1.17
CA ASP A 247 14.80 -1.93 1.85
C ASP A 247 16.28 -1.62 2.07
N ILE A 248 16.78 -0.64 1.30
CA ILE A 248 18.15 -0.13 1.43
C ILE A 248 18.29 0.67 2.71
N SER A 249 17.23 1.41 3.08
CA SER A 249 17.14 2.18 4.30
C SER A 249 15.73 2.11 4.83
N HIS A 250 15.62 1.88 6.14
CA HIS A 250 14.35 1.90 6.83
C HIS A 250 14.56 2.55 8.21
N ASN A 251 13.74 3.53 8.52
CA ASN A 251 13.76 4.23 9.80
C ASN A 251 12.34 4.47 10.29
N ILE A 252 12.03 4.01 11.48
CA ILE A 252 10.73 4.20 12.14
C ILE A 252 10.93 4.73 13.54
N SER A 253 10.11 5.72 13.93
CA SER A 253 10.09 6.23 15.31
C SER A 253 9.64 5.14 16.28
N ALA A 254 10.27 5.07 17.45
CA ALA A 254 9.77 4.23 18.53
C ALA A 254 8.40 4.73 19.03
N LEU A 255 7.55 3.82 19.46
CA LEU A 255 6.29 4.15 20.10
C LEU A 255 6.55 4.37 21.61
N SER A 256 6.39 5.60 22.08
CA SER A 256 6.65 6.00 23.46
C SER A 256 5.37 6.53 24.12
N PRO A 257 4.53 5.62 24.68
CA PRO A 257 3.33 6.02 25.37
C PRO A 257 3.65 6.65 26.74
N THR A 258 2.88 7.66 27.13
CA THR A 258 2.99 8.36 28.41
C THR A 258 1.61 8.55 29.05
N GLY A 259 1.57 9.01 30.31
CA GLY A 259 0.32 9.29 31.04
C GLY A 259 0.00 8.28 32.15
N VAL A 260 0.53 7.07 32.07
CA VAL A 260 0.36 6.02 33.09
C VAL A 260 1.73 5.48 33.45
N SER A 261 1.98 5.21 34.74
CA SER A 261 3.24 4.63 35.20
C SER A 261 3.38 3.18 34.72
N GLY A 262 4.60 2.74 34.40
CA GLY A 262 4.91 1.39 33.95
C GLY A 262 4.76 1.16 32.43
N LEU A 263 4.41 2.20 31.65
CA LEU A 263 4.45 2.11 30.21
C LEU A 263 5.90 2.11 29.71
N THR A 264 6.20 1.24 28.77
CA THR A 264 7.54 1.12 28.17
C THR A 264 7.50 1.56 26.71
N THR A 265 8.64 2.08 26.25
CA THR A 265 8.84 2.38 24.83
C THR A 265 8.92 1.07 24.05
N VAL A 266 8.21 1.01 22.92
CA VAL A 266 8.22 -0.13 22.00
C VAL A 266 9.07 0.20 20.79
N ASP A 267 10.03 -0.64 20.50
CA ASP A 267 10.80 -0.62 19.28
C ASP A 267 9.99 -1.25 18.14
N LEU A 268 9.53 -0.43 17.21
CA LEU A 268 8.74 -0.87 16.05
C LEU A 268 9.59 -1.48 14.93
N THR A 269 10.93 -1.47 15.05
CA THR A 269 11.82 -2.12 14.07
C THR A 269 11.83 -3.65 14.20
N GLN A 270 11.38 -4.17 15.31
CA GLN A 270 11.27 -5.61 15.53
C GLN A 270 10.33 -6.23 14.48
N ASN A 271 10.74 -7.36 13.91
CA ASN A 271 10.01 -8.04 12.84
C ASN A 271 9.98 -7.32 11.47
N HIS A 272 10.82 -6.33 11.25
CA HIS A 272 10.99 -5.73 9.92
C HIS A 272 11.60 -6.75 8.95
N ARG A 273 10.94 -6.89 7.78
CA ARG A 273 11.39 -7.74 6.69
C ARG A 273 11.95 -6.88 5.56
N ALA A 274 13.27 -6.81 5.47
CA ALA A 274 13.95 -5.99 4.47
C ALA A 274 13.77 -6.50 3.03
N THR A 275 13.73 -7.83 2.83
CA THR A 275 13.62 -8.43 1.49
C THR A 275 12.29 -9.14 1.32
N ARG A 276 11.56 -8.83 0.23
CA ARG A 276 10.19 -9.29 0.00
C ARG A 276 9.95 -9.61 -1.48
N PRO A 277 9.30 -10.74 -1.81
CA PRO A 277 8.87 -11.02 -3.17
C PRO A 277 7.65 -10.19 -3.56
N VAL A 278 7.55 -9.84 -4.83
CA VAL A 278 6.39 -9.27 -5.47
C VAL A 278 6.09 -10.00 -6.78
N ILE A 279 4.83 -10.45 -6.94
CA ILE A 279 4.38 -11.16 -8.14
C ILE A 279 3.08 -10.54 -8.59
N SER A 280 2.93 -10.31 -9.88
CA SER A 280 1.64 -9.90 -10.46
C SER A 280 1.38 -10.56 -11.80
N LEU A 281 0.11 -10.81 -12.08
CA LEU A 281 -0.37 -11.34 -13.36
C LEU A 281 -1.59 -10.53 -13.79
N GLY A 282 -1.75 -10.35 -15.10
CA GLY A 282 -2.87 -9.63 -15.64
C GLY A 282 -3.22 -10.01 -17.07
N LEU A 283 -4.43 -9.64 -17.45
CA LEU A 283 -5.00 -9.85 -18.77
C LEU A 283 -5.65 -8.55 -19.24
N ASP A 284 -5.31 -8.13 -20.45
CA ASP A 284 -6.00 -7.07 -21.18
C ASP A 284 -6.86 -7.69 -22.26
N HIS A 285 -8.14 -7.30 -22.33
CA HIS A 285 -9.09 -7.71 -23.35
C HIS A 285 -9.63 -6.50 -24.12
N LYS A 286 -9.29 -6.38 -25.40
CA LYS A 286 -9.83 -5.33 -26.28
C LYS A 286 -11.26 -5.68 -26.67
N ILE A 287 -12.24 -4.87 -26.26
CA ILE A 287 -13.64 -5.00 -26.62
C ILE A 287 -13.84 -4.40 -28.01
N PHE A 288 -13.41 -3.14 -28.18
CA PHE A 288 -13.42 -2.40 -29.44
C PHE A 288 -12.06 -1.74 -29.68
N LYS A 289 -11.89 -1.04 -30.82
CA LYS A 289 -10.65 -0.34 -31.18
C LYS A 289 -10.15 0.59 -30.06
N ASN A 290 -11.08 1.25 -29.36
CA ASN A 290 -10.82 2.26 -28.34
C ASN A 290 -11.27 1.87 -26.93
N GLN A 291 -11.57 0.59 -26.67
CA GLN A 291 -12.08 0.13 -25.38
C GLN A 291 -11.38 -1.15 -24.95
N MET A 292 -10.97 -1.23 -23.71
CA MET A 292 -10.24 -2.36 -23.16
C MET A 292 -10.66 -2.63 -21.71
N LEU A 293 -10.90 -3.89 -21.38
CA LEU A 293 -10.97 -4.37 -20.00
C LEU A 293 -9.59 -4.86 -19.58
N ARG A 294 -9.23 -4.53 -18.36
CA ARG A 294 -7.99 -5.00 -17.70
C ARG A 294 -8.34 -5.64 -16.38
N ILE A 295 -7.84 -6.85 -16.15
CA ILE A 295 -7.84 -7.51 -14.85
C ILE A 295 -6.39 -7.74 -14.43
N LYS A 296 -6.06 -7.49 -13.17
CA LYS A 296 -4.72 -7.72 -12.61
C LYS A 296 -4.83 -8.23 -11.19
N GLY A 297 -4.17 -9.34 -10.90
CA GLY A 297 -3.90 -9.85 -9.56
C GLY A 297 -2.44 -9.59 -9.16
N GLN A 298 -2.21 -9.30 -7.89
CA GLN A 298 -0.87 -9.10 -7.33
C GLN A 298 -0.80 -9.71 -5.95
N TYR A 299 0.32 -10.34 -5.66
CA TYR A 299 0.71 -10.82 -4.35
C TYR A 299 2.05 -10.20 -3.97
N GLN A 300 2.17 -9.79 -2.72
CA GLN A 300 3.44 -9.34 -2.14
C GLN A 300 3.47 -9.61 -0.65
N GLU A 301 4.67 -9.73 -0.12
CA GLU A 301 4.92 -9.69 1.31
C GLU A 301 5.12 -8.24 1.76
N LEU A 302 4.70 -7.93 2.98
CA LEU A 302 4.77 -6.58 3.54
C LEU A 302 5.98 -6.43 4.47
N SER A 303 6.33 -5.17 4.77
CA SER A 303 7.56 -4.82 5.52
C SER A 303 7.57 -5.31 6.97
N TYR A 304 6.41 -5.60 7.56
CA TYR A 304 6.30 -5.96 8.96
C TYR A 304 5.64 -7.32 9.17
N GLY A 305 6.19 -8.06 10.14
CA GLY A 305 5.63 -9.32 10.58
C GLY A 305 5.57 -10.38 9.46
N LYS A 306 4.63 -11.33 9.60
CA LYS A 306 4.31 -12.34 8.58
C LYS A 306 3.10 -11.90 7.75
N MET A 307 3.05 -10.59 7.41
CA MET A 307 1.95 -10.03 6.64
C MET A 307 2.18 -10.21 5.16
N ASN A 308 1.11 -10.49 4.43
CA ASN A 308 1.08 -10.46 2.98
C ASN A 308 -0.16 -9.73 2.49
N GLU A 309 -0.05 -9.20 1.29
CA GLU A 309 -1.12 -8.49 0.59
C GLU A 309 -1.46 -9.24 -0.69
N THR A 310 -2.75 -9.43 -0.91
CA THR A 310 -3.31 -9.82 -2.21
C THR A 310 -4.17 -8.68 -2.72
N ASN A 311 -3.96 -8.29 -3.97
CA ASN A 311 -4.60 -7.16 -4.59
C ASN A 311 -5.22 -7.60 -5.92
N LEU A 312 -6.51 -7.35 -6.10
CA LEU A 312 -7.23 -7.56 -7.34
C LEU A 312 -7.68 -6.20 -7.87
N TYR A 313 -7.38 -5.95 -9.14
CA TYR A 313 -7.76 -4.73 -9.86
C TYR A 313 -8.48 -5.08 -11.15
N LEU A 314 -9.66 -4.49 -11.35
CA LEU A 314 -10.44 -4.58 -12.58
C LEU A 314 -10.71 -3.18 -13.10
N SER A 315 -10.37 -2.89 -14.36
CA SER A 315 -10.65 -1.58 -14.95
C SER A 315 -11.16 -1.66 -16.38
N TYR A 316 -11.98 -0.68 -16.70
CA TYR A 316 -12.39 -0.35 -18.06
C TYR A 316 -11.62 0.87 -18.51
N ASN A 317 -10.97 0.76 -19.69
CA ASN A 317 -10.14 1.80 -20.26
C ASN A 317 -10.78 2.29 -21.56
N TYR A 318 -10.99 3.58 -21.66
CA TYR A 318 -11.47 4.27 -22.86
C TYR A 318 -10.36 5.15 -23.44
N MET A 319 -10.07 4.95 -24.71
CA MET A 319 -8.98 5.60 -25.45
C MET A 319 -9.58 6.56 -26.48
N PHE A 320 -9.25 7.84 -26.37
CA PHE A 320 -9.74 8.88 -27.28
C PHE A 320 -8.75 9.16 -28.40
#